data_3370f6fdcf70aabb893fc6edd10aaf50
#
_entry.id   3370f6fdcf70aabb893fc6edd10aaf50
#
_cell.length_a   1.000
_cell.length_b   1.000
_cell.length_c   1.000
_cell.angle_alpha   90.00
_cell.angle_beta   90.00
_cell.angle_gamma   90.00
#
_symmetry.space_group_name_H-M   'P 1'
#
loop_
_entity.id
_entity.type
_entity.pdbx_description
1 polymer ?
#
loop_
_entity_poly.entity_id
_entity_poly.type
_entity_poly.pdbx_seq_one_letter_code
_entity_poly.pdbx_strand_id
1 'polypeptide(L)'
;MIPTKPKSSSKSSTDTLQSLTGNLTLLYIKAKNYHWNTTGPNFYGDHHTFDGIQDGALDWIDTVGERIRALQQGICACAAAYLEDAWFPEGDFELDAEGMKADMVKTLDCISAHIMDMIKSGEFDEVTSNILQDLCAFIDKQNYFVRSSL
;
A
#
# COMPACT_ATOMS: atom_id res chain seq x y z
N MET A 1 -0.33 -37.40 0.07
CA MET A 1 -1.54 -36.67 -0.32
C MET A 1 -1.51 -35.31 0.34
N ILE A 2 -1.28 -34.26 -0.41
CA ILE A 2 -1.32 -32.87 0.11
C ILE A 2 -2.79 -32.50 0.20
N PRO A 3 -3.31 -32.06 1.37
CA PRO A 3 -4.70 -31.65 1.47
C PRO A 3 -4.93 -30.40 0.59
N THR A 4 -5.77 -30.51 -0.41
CA THR A 4 -6.23 -29.37 -1.18
C THR A 4 -7.11 -28.52 -0.27
N LYS A 5 -6.67 -27.29 -0.02
CA LYS A 5 -7.45 -26.28 0.69
C LYS A 5 -8.79 -26.07 -0.05
N PRO A 6 -9.93 -26.10 0.62
CA PRO A 6 -11.21 -25.84 -0.06
C PRO A 6 -11.21 -24.44 -0.64
N LYS A 7 -11.49 -24.32 -1.93
CA LYS A 7 -11.82 -23.05 -2.58
C LYS A 7 -13.18 -22.59 -2.08
N SER A 8 -13.25 -21.34 -1.66
CA SER A 8 -14.43 -20.58 -1.27
C SER A 8 -14.53 -20.31 0.22
N SER A 9 -14.04 -19.16 0.59
CA SER A 9 -14.71 -18.31 1.55
C SER A 9 -14.25 -16.87 1.29
N SER A 10 -15.14 -15.90 1.43
CA SER A 10 -14.77 -14.50 1.55
C SER A 10 -13.55 -14.40 2.47
N LYS A 11 -12.51 -13.66 2.04
CA LYS A 11 -11.35 -13.40 2.89
C LYS A 11 -11.83 -12.88 4.23
N SER A 12 -11.32 -13.42 5.34
CA SER A 12 -11.64 -12.89 6.66
C SER A 12 -11.15 -11.44 6.78
N SER A 13 -11.71 -10.68 7.71
CA SER A 13 -11.23 -9.30 7.96
C SER A 13 -9.73 -9.26 8.26
N THR A 14 -9.21 -10.26 8.97
CA THR A 14 -7.77 -10.39 9.24
C THR A 14 -6.96 -10.66 7.96
N ASP A 15 -7.44 -11.54 7.08
CA ASP A 15 -6.77 -11.82 5.80
C ASP A 15 -6.71 -10.55 4.94
N THR A 16 -7.75 -9.73 4.99
CA THR A 16 -7.80 -8.45 4.27
C THR A 16 -6.81 -7.44 4.85
N LEU A 17 -6.67 -7.35 6.16
CA LEU A 17 -5.64 -6.51 6.81
C LEU A 17 -4.23 -7.01 6.49
N GLN A 18 -4.00 -8.32 6.41
CA GLN A 18 -2.72 -8.87 5.97
C GLN A 18 -2.40 -8.49 4.51
N SER A 19 -3.39 -8.58 3.62
CA SER A 19 -3.25 -8.11 2.23
C SER A 19 -2.86 -6.62 2.19
N LEU A 20 -3.49 -5.80 3.01
CA LEU A 20 -3.15 -4.37 3.12
C LEU A 20 -1.72 -4.16 3.60
N THR A 21 -1.30 -4.87 4.65
CA THR A 21 0.08 -4.79 5.17
C THR A 21 1.11 -5.16 4.09
N GLY A 22 0.84 -6.21 3.33
CA GLY A 22 1.69 -6.63 2.21
C GLY A 22 1.76 -5.58 1.10
N ASN A 23 0.63 -5.01 0.72
CA ASN A 23 0.58 -3.99 -0.34
C ASN A 23 1.18 -2.65 0.09
N LEU A 24 1.09 -2.28 1.37
CA LEU A 24 1.83 -1.13 1.91
C LEU A 24 3.35 -1.38 1.87
N THR A 25 3.79 -2.61 2.13
CA THR A 25 5.21 -2.98 2.02
C THR A 25 5.68 -2.89 0.56
N LEU A 26 4.87 -3.35 -0.39
CA LEU A 26 5.18 -3.21 -1.82
C LEU A 26 5.16 -1.74 -2.27
N LEU A 27 4.27 -0.92 -1.71
CA LEU A 27 4.28 0.54 -1.93
C LEU A 27 5.58 1.16 -1.43
N TYR A 28 6.04 0.78 -0.23
CA TYR A 28 7.31 1.23 0.31
C TYR A 28 8.47 0.94 -0.65
N ILE A 29 8.55 -0.29 -1.16
CA ILE A 29 9.61 -0.71 -2.10
C ILE A 29 9.50 0.08 -3.41
N LYS A 30 8.29 0.24 -3.96
CA LYS A 30 8.05 0.98 -5.20
C LYS A 30 8.40 2.46 -5.08
N ALA A 31 8.00 3.10 -3.99
CA ALA A 31 8.35 4.49 -3.71
C ALA A 31 9.87 4.66 -3.54
N LYS A 32 10.55 3.71 -2.91
CA LYS A 32 12.00 3.70 -2.77
C LYS A 32 12.70 3.58 -4.12
N ASN A 33 12.20 2.71 -4.99
CA ASN A 33 12.69 2.57 -6.36
C ASN A 33 12.64 3.92 -7.10
N TYR A 34 11.52 4.59 -7.06
CA TYR A 34 11.33 5.88 -7.74
C TYR A 34 12.08 7.04 -7.07
N HIS A 35 12.18 7.01 -5.74
CA HIS A 35 12.99 7.95 -4.98
C HIS A 35 14.46 7.94 -5.42
N TRP A 36 15.01 6.76 -5.64
CA TRP A 36 16.40 6.62 -6.09
C TRP A 36 16.60 6.91 -7.58
N ASN A 37 15.66 6.51 -8.42
CA ASN A 37 15.86 6.48 -9.87
C ASN A 37 15.29 7.69 -10.62
N THR A 38 14.47 8.53 -9.97
CA THR A 38 13.96 9.75 -10.63
C THR A 38 15.10 10.69 -11.00
N THR A 39 14.99 11.34 -12.16
CA THR A 39 15.98 12.27 -12.68
C THR A 39 15.28 13.45 -13.37
N GLY A 40 16.03 14.47 -13.73
CA GLY A 40 15.53 15.58 -14.53
C GLY A 40 15.39 16.89 -13.78
N PRO A 41 14.76 17.91 -14.39
CA PRO A 41 14.71 19.28 -13.84
C PRO A 41 14.04 19.39 -12.47
N ASN A 42 13.09 18.47 -12.16
CA ASN A 42 12.34 18.46 -10.92
C ASN A 42 12.87 17.40 -9.93
N PHE A 43 14.07 16.91 -10.13
CA PHE A 43 14.65 15.82 -9.34
C PHE A 43 14.43 16.00 -7.83
N TYR A 44 14.79 17.17 -7.30
CA TYR A 44 14.73 17.41 -5.86
C TYR A 44 13.30 17.29 -5.32
N GLY A 45 12.33 17.91 -5.99
CA GLY A 45 10.93 17.83 -5.61
C GLY A 45 10.36 16.42 -5.74
N ASP A 46 10.63 15.76 -6.85
CA ASP A 46 10.12 14.39 -7.09
C ASP A 46 10.76 13.38 -6.13
N HIS A 47 12.08 13.49 -5.90
CA HIS A 47 12.82 12.70 -4.93
C HIS A 47 12.19 12.80 -3.52
N HIS A 48 11.89 14.01 -3.05
CA HIS A 48 11.24 14.24 -1.77
C HIS A 48 9.78 13.79 -1.74
N THR A 49 9.06 13.90 -2.85
CA THR A 49 7.68 13.41 -2.96
C THR A 49 7.63 11.89 -2.78
N PHE A 50 8.51 11.16 -3.45
CA PHE A 50 8.60 9.70 -3.27
C PHE A 50 9.10 9.32 -1.87
N ASP A 51 9.98 10.11 -1.27
CA ASP A 51 10.46 9.89 0.09
C ASP A 51 9.32 10.02 1.12
N GLY A 52 8.45 11.00 0.95
CA GLY A 52 7.27 11.17 1.81
C GLY A 52 6.31 9.99 1.75
N ILE A 53 6.12 9.40 0.56
CA ILE A 53 5.32 8.18 0.39
C ILE A 53 5.99 7.00 1.10
N GLN A 54 7.29 6.83 0.91
CA GLN A 54 8.06 5.73 1.50
C GLN A 54 8.05 5.81 3.03
N ASP A 55 8.34 6.96 3.60
CA ASP A 55 8.39 7.14 5.05
C ASP A 55 7.01 6.91 5.69
N GLY A 56 5.96 7.46 5.09
CA GLY A 56 4.61 7.23 5.58
C GLY A 56 4.17 5.78 5.45
N ALA A 57 4.49 5.13 4.33
CA ALA A 57 4.18 3.71 4.15
C ALA A 57 4.85 2.85 5.22
N LEU A 58 6.09 3.15 5.59
CA LEU A 58 6.83 2.44 6.64
C LEU A 58 6.09 2.52 7.99
N ASP A 59 5.63 3.71 8.36
CA ASP A 59 4.87 3.92 9.61
C ASP A 59 3.51 3.17 9.57
N TRP A 60 2.83 3.20 8.43
CA TRP A 60 1.52 2.55 8.28
C TRP A 60 1.63 1.02 8.23
N ILE A 61 2.71 0.45 7.71
CA ILE A 61 2.99 -0.99 7.80
C ILE A 61 2.96 -1.43 9.26
N ASP A 62 3.64 -0.72 10.12
CA ASP A 62 3.68 -1.00 11.56
C ASP A 62 2.30 -0.86 12.20
N THR A 63 1.60 0.24 11.93
CA THR A 63 0.29 0.51 12.51
C THR A 63 -0.72 -0.58 12.16
N VAL A 64 -0.78 -1.00 10.89
CA VAL A 64 -1.72 -2.06 10.46
C VAL A 64 -1.27 -3.42 10.98
N GLY A 65 0.01 -3.74 10.91
CA GLY A 65 0.55 -5.00 11.42
C GLY A 65 0.32 -5.17 12.93
N GLU A 66 0.57 -4.13 13.70
CA GLU A 66 0.34 -4.14 15.15
C GLU A 66 -1.16 -4.19 15.49
N ARG A 67 -2.03 -3.61 14.64
CA ARG A 67 -3.49 -3.76 14.81
C ARG A 67 -3.92 -5.22 14.66
N ILE A 68 -3.36 -5.96 13.70
CA ILE A 68 -3.62 -7.40 13.55
C ILE A 68 -3.25 -8.14 14.84
N ARG A 69 -2.09 -7.80 15.41
CA ARG A 69 -1.63 -8.41 16.66
C ARG A 69 -2.50 -8.01 17.86
N ALA A 70 -2.95 -6.77 17.92
CA ALA A 70 -3.89 -6.31 18.95
C ALA A 70 -5.24 -7.05 18.89
N LEU A 71 -5.64 -7.48 17.70
CA LEU A 71 -6.82 -8.34 17.49
C LEU A 71 -6.54 -9.83 17.79
N GLN A 72 -5.39 -10.13 18.36
CA GLN A 72 -4.95 -11.48 18.75
C GLN A 72 -4.79 -12.46 17.58
N GLN A 73 -4.52 -11.92 16.37
CA GLN A 73 -4.28 -12.73 15.17
C GLN A 73 -2.78 -12.77 14.84
N GLY A 74 -2.36 -13.85 14.19
CA GLY A 74 -1.02 -13.95 13.63
C GLY A 74 -0.89 -13.11 12.35
N ILE A 75 0.33 -12.68 12.06
CA ILE A 75 0.64 -11.97 10.83
C ILE A 75 1.81 -12.65 10.10
N CYS A 76 1.65 -12.87 8.80
CA CYS A 76 2.72 -13.38 7.94
C CYS A 76 3.43 -12.20 7.27
N ALA A 77 4.70 -11.99 7.62
CA ALA A 77 5.56 -11.00 6.99
C ALA A 77 6.53 -11.71 6.04
N CYS A 78 5.99 -12.22 4.92
CA CYS A 78 6.71 -13.02 3.95
C CYS A 78 6.68 -12.36 2.58
N ALA A 79 7.85 -11.99 2.03
CA ALA A 79 7.95 -11.29 0.76
C ALA A 79 7.26 -12.04 -0.40
N ALA A 80 7.43 -13.35 -0.48
CA ALA A 80 6.79 -14.16 -1.53
C ALA A 80 5.26 -14.10 -1.45
N ALA A 81 4.69 -14.15 -0.24
CA ALA A 81 3.25 -14.03 -0.04
C ALA A 81 2.73 -12.64 -0.43
N TYR A 82 3.49 -11.59 -0.16
CA TYR A 82 3.16 -10.23 -0.54
C TYR A 82 3.12 -10.05 -2.06
N LEU A 83 4.11 -10.59 -2.76
CA LEU A 83 4.16 -10.55 -4.24
C LEU A 83 3.01 -11.33 -4.87
N GLU A 84 2.66 -12.49 -4.32
CA GLU A 84 1.54 -13.31 -4.80
C GLU A 84 0.20 -12.61 -4.65
N ASP A 85 0.02 -11.76 -3.63
CA ASP A 85 -1.22 -11.03 -3.33
C ASP A 85 -1.12 -9.53 -3.73
N ALA A 86 -0.23 -9.17 -4.62
CA ALA A 86 -0.01 -7.79 -5.03
C ALA A 86 -1.20 -7.21 -5.81
N TRP A 87 -1.62 -6.01 -5.44
CA TRP A 87 -2.71 -5.28 -6.09
C TRP A 87 -2.26 -4.47 -7.31
N PHE A 88 -0.96 -4.22 -7.42
CA PHE A 88 -0.36 -3.40 -8.46
C PHE A 88 1.02 -3.94 -8.84
N PRO A 89 1.53 -3.60 -10.04
CA PRO A 89 2.86 -4.05 -10.46
C PRO A 89 3.98 -3.34 -9.69
N GLU A 90 5.14 -3.97 -9.64
CA GLU A 90 6.36 -3.35 -9.12
C GLU A 90 6.76 -2.11 -9.94
N GLY A 91 7.62 -1.27 -9.36
CA GLY A 91 8.12 -0.09 -10.05
C GLY A 91 9.03 -0.43 -11.21
N ASP A 92 8.95 0.36 -12.27
CA ASP A 92 9.84 0.28 -13.42
C ASP A 92 10.85 1.42 -13.36
N PHE A 93 12.10 1.10 -13.02
CA PHE A 93 13.17 2.09 -12.88
C PHE A 93 13.65 2.69 -14.22
N GLU A 94 13.20 2.14 -15.34
CA GLU A 94 13.52 2.70 -16.68
C GLU A 94 12.57 3.82 -17.09
N LEU A 95 11.48 4.03 -16.38
CA LEU A 95 10.58 5.17 -16.63
C LEU A 95 11.30 6.50 -16.34
N ASP A 96 10.92 7.54 -17.09
CA ASP A 96 11.30 8.91 -16.75
C ASP A 96 10.48 9.42 -15.53
N ALA A 97 10.82 10.62 -15.05
CA ALA A 97 10.17 11.20 -13.88
C ALA A 97 8.64 11.32 -14.04
N GLU A 98 8.18 11.75 -15.22
CA GLU A 98 6.74 11.85 -15.49
C GLU A 98 6.06 10.48 -15.53
N GLY A 99 6.72 9.49 -16.11
CA GLY A 99 6.23 8.10 -16.12
C GLY A 99 6.17 7.50 -14.72
N MET A 100 7.16 7.72 -13.87
CA MET A 100 7.17 7.28 -12.48
C MET A 100 6.03 7.91 -11.68
N LYS A 101 5.81 9.21 -11.84
CA LYS A 101 4.71 9.92 -11.16
C LYS A 101 3.34 9.41 -11.64
N ALA A 102 3.15 9.24 -12.94
CA ALA A 102 1.89 8.73 -13.49
C ALA A 102 1.60 7.31 -13.00
N ASP A 103 2.60 6.44 -12.93
CA ASP A 103 2.46 5.10 -12.39
C ASP A 103 2.17 5.10 -10.88
N MET A 104 2.81 6.00 -10.12
CA MET A 104 2.54 6.14 -8.69
C MET A 104 1.10 6.60 -8.42
N VAL A 105 0.55 7.51 -9.23
CA VAL A 105 -0.85 7.92 -9.14
C VAL A 105 -1.77 6.71 -9.28
N LYS A 106 -1.55 5.87 -10.29
CA LYS A 106 -2.34 4.63 -10.47
C LYS A 106 -2.23 3.69 -9.27
N THR A 107 -1.04 3.57 -8.70
CA THR A 107 -0.79 2.73 -7.53
C THR A 107 -1.55 3.25 -6.31
N LEU A 108 -1.48 4.54 -6.04
CA LEU A 108 -2.16 5.16 -4.91
C LEU A 108 -3.69 5.14 -5.07
N ASP A 109 -4.20 5.35 -6.29
CA ASP A 109 -5.63 5.19 -6.60
C ASP A 109 -6.10 3.76 -6.32
N CYS A 110 -5.32 2.77 -6.71
CA CYS A 110 -5.61 1.36 -6.46
C CYS A 110 -5.69 1.05 -4.96
N ILE A 111 -4.72 1.52 -4.19
CA ILE A 111 -4.69 1.31 -2.73
C ILE A 111 -5.86 2.02 -2.06
N SER A 112 -6.13 3.28 -2.42
CA SER A 112 -7.27 4.05 -1.88
C SER A 112 -8.59 3.33 -2.13
N ALA A 113 -8.80 2.83 -3.35
CA ALA A 113 -10.02 2.08 -3.70
C ALA A 113 -10.19 0.82 -2.83
N HIS A 114 -9.13 0.04 -2.61
CA HIS A 114 -9.18 -1.13 -1.75
C HIS A 114 -9.51 -0.77 -0.30
N ILE A 115 -8.89 0.28 0.24
CA ILE A 115 -9.17 0.74 1.61
C ILE A 115 -10.63 1.21 1.73
N MET A 116 -11.13 1.95 0.75
CA MET A 116 -12.53 2.40 0.75
C MET A 116 -13.51 1.23 0.71
N ASP A 117 -13.22 0.18 -0.06
CA ASP A 117 -14.03 -1.04 -0.09
C ASP A 117 -14.00 -1.75 1.28
N MET A 118 -12.85 -1.79 1.94
CA MET A 118 -12.72 -2.32 3.30
C MET A 118 -13.59 -1.54 4.28
N ILE A 119 -13.55 -0.20 4.26
CA ILE A 119 -14.36 0.65 5.15
C ILE A 119 -15.85 0.42 4.89
N LYS A 120 -16.25 0.38 3.62
CA LYS A 120 -17.66 0.21 3.23
C LYS A 120 -18.21 -1.18 3.52
N SER A 121 -17.37 -2.19 3.65
CA SER A 121 -17.79 -3.57 3.93
C SER A 121 -18.53 -3.73 5.26
N GLY A 122 -18.25 -2.86 6.23
CA GLY A 122 -18.80 -2.96 7.58
C GLY A 122 -18.26 -4.14 8.40
N GLU A 123 -17.23 -4.82 7.93
CA GLU A 123 -16.66 -6.01 8.56
C GLU A 123 -15.66 -5.72 9.67
N PHE A 124 -15.24 -4.45 9.82
CA PHE A 124 -14.24 -4.04 10.79
C PHE A 124 -14.89 -3.33 11.99
N ASP A 125 -14.32 -3.53 13.18
CA ASP A 125 -14.69 -2.76 14.37
C ASP A 125 -14.38 -1.25 14.19
N GLU A 126 -14.93 -0.43 15.06
CA GLU A 126 -14.80 1.04 14.96
C GLU A 126 -13.35 1.51 15.06
N VAL A 127 -12.53 0.87 15.90
CA VAL A 127 -11.11 1.24 16.06
C VAL A 127 -10.33 0.91 14.79
N THR A 128 -10.53 -0.27 14.23
CA THR A 128 -9.89 -0.65 12.96
C THR A 128 -10.38 0.23 11.82
N SER A 129 -11.67 0.53 11.74
CA SER A 129 -12.25 1.44 10.75
C SER A 129 -11.64 2.83 10.83
N ASN A 130 -11.40 3.34 12.03
CA ASN A 130 -10.73 4.64 12.22
C ASN A 130 -9.29 4.63 11.69
N ILE A 131 -8.54 3.57 11.95
CA ILE A 131 -7.20 3.38 11.40
C ILE A 131 -7.23 3.38 9.86
N LEU A 132 -8.18 2.64 9.27
CA LEU A 132 -8.34 2.58 7.81
C LEU A 132 -8.71 3.95 7.21
N GLN A 133 -9.54 4.73 7.90
CA GLN A 133 -9.90 6.09 7.47
C GLN A 133 -8.70 7.02 7.47
N ASP A 134 -7.89 6.99 8.52
CA ASP A 134 -6.69 7.80 8.64
C ASP A 134 -5.65 7.41 7.58
N LEU A 135 -5.48 6.11 7.35
CA LEU A 135 -4.61 5.60 6.29
C LEU A 135 -5.10 6.04 4.90
N CYS A 136 -6.39 5.95 4.64
CA CYS A 136 -6.97 6.40 3.37
C CYS A 136 -6.71 7.89 3.14
N ALA A 137 -6.88 8.72 4.17
CA ALA A 137 -6.58 10.15 4.11
C ALA A 137 -5.10 10.40 3.80
N PHE A 138 -4.19 9.61 4.38
CA PHE A 138 -2.76 9.68 4.04
C PHE A 138 -2.51 9.34 2.57
N ILE A 139 -3.04 8.23 2.07
CA ILE A 139 -2.88 7.80 0.68
C ILE A 139 -3.41 8.86 -0.29
N ASP A 140 -4.59 9.38 -0.03
CA ASP A 140 -5.22 10.42 -0.86
C ASP A 140 -4.41 11.73 -0.86
N LYS A 141 -3.82 12.10 0.26
CA LYS A 141 -2.94 13.28 0.38
C LYS A 141 -1.66 13.09 -0.43
N GLN A 142 -1.02 11.92 -0.34
CA GLN A 142 0.16 11.62 -1.15
C GLN A 142 -0.19 11.64 -2.64
N ASN A 143 -1.32 11.08 -3.02
CA ASN A 143 -1.80 11.12 -4.40
C ASN A 143 -2.04 12.55 -4.89
N TYR A 144 -2.60 13.40 -4.03
CA TYR A 144 -2.75 14.83 -4.34
C TYR A 144 -1.38 15.47 -4.66
N PHE A 145 -0.37 15.21 -3.87
CA PHE A 145 0.97 15.77 -4.10
C PHE A 145 1.57 15.29 -5.43
N VAL A 146 1.44 14.01 -5.74
CA VAL A 146 2.00 13.46 -7.00
C VAL A 146 1.25 14.01 -8.21
N ARG A 147 -0.09 13.98 -8.20
CA ARG A 147 -0.91 14.50 -9.31
C ARG A 147 -0.64 15.98 -9.58
N SER A 148 -0.46 16.76 -8.53
CA SER A 148 -0.23 18.20 -8.66
C SER A 148 1.14 18.56 -9.21
N SER A 149 2.03 17.59 -9.35
CA SER A 149 3.36 17.75 -9.94
C SER A 149 3.48 17.18 -11.36
N LEU A 150 2.38 16.69 -11.92
CA LEU A 150 2.30 16.22 -13.31
C LEU A 150 2.06 17.35 -14.31
#